data_5cbd9c7dd5d9ca1d78c35de446310a42
#
_entry.id   5cbd9c7dd5d9ca1d78c35de446310a42
#
_cell.length_a   1.000
_cell.length_b   1.000
_cell.length_c   1.000
_cell.angle_alpha   90.00
_cell.angle_beta   90.00
_cell.angle_gamma   90.00
#
_symmetry.space_group_name_H-M   'P 1'
#
loop_
_entity.id
_entity.type
_entity.pdbx_description
1 polymer ?
#
loop_
_entity_poly.entity_id
_entity_poly.type
_entity_poly.pdbx_seq_one_letter_code
_entity_poly.pdbx_strand_id
1 'polypeptide(L)'
;MDLNILNEISNLKKTKNAVILAHNYQIPEVQDIADFIGDSLGLARKAVELESEIIVFCGVHFMAETASILCPNKKILLPDLDAGCSLADSINVEQLKEWKKKNPGAVIVSYVNTTAEIKAESDYCFTSSNAVKIIEAIPENKKILFLPDMFLGAYVQKKTKRKLDIWPGECHVHAAMTYEEIKNLRDDFPDSEVLI
;
A
#
# COMPACT_ATOMS: atom_id res chain seq x y z
N MET A 1 -24.20 -4.03 -13.99
CA MET A 1 -23.23 -4.07 -15.12
C MET A 1 -23.89 -4.71 -16.34
N ASP A 2 -23.57 -4.27 -17.57
CA ASP A 2 -24.12 -4.85 -18.82
C ASP A 2 -23.63 -6.29 -18.98
N LEU A 3 -24.56 -7.23 -19.26
CA LEU A 3 -24.26 -8.66 -19.46
C LEU A 3 -23.29 -8.90 -20.61
N ASN A 4 -23.32 -8.06 -21.65
CA ASN A 4 -22.39 -8.17 -22.77
C ASN A 4 -20.95 -7.89 -22.34
N ILE A 5 -20.75 -6.86 -21.51
CA ILE A 5 -19.43 -6.51 -20.96
C ILE A 5 -18.91 -7.62 -20.06
N LEU A 6 -19.75 -8.20 -19.20
CA LEU A 6 -19.37 -9.32 -18.33
C LEU A 6 -18.90 -10.55 -19.14
N ASN A 7 -19.63 -10.88 -20.21
CA ASN A 7 -19.28 -11.99 -21.10
C ASN A 7 -17.96 -11.72 -21.84
N GLU A 8 -17.75 -10.50 -22.30
CA GLU A 8 -16.51 -10.11 -22.98
C GLU A 8 -15.31 -10.18 -22.03
N ILE A 9 -15.42 -9.64 -20.80
CA ILE A 9 -14.38 -9.75 -19.78
C ILE A 9 -14.06 -11.22 -19.48
N SER A 10 -15.09 -12.05 -19.26
CA SER A 10 -14.91 -13.48 -18.98
C SER A 10 -14.18 -14.20 -20.13
N ASN A 11 -14.52 -13.86 -21.38
CA ASN A 11 -13.86 -14.43 -22.56
C ASN A 11 -12.40 -13.95 -22.67
N LEU A 12 -12.13 -12.66 -22.44
CA LEU A 12 -10.77 -12.11 -22.46
C LEU A 12 -9.90 -12.74 -21.39
N LYS A 13 -10.41 -12.92 -20.17
CA LYS A 13 -9.69 -13.59 -19.07
C LYS A 13 -9.22 -14.98 -19.52
N LYS A 14 -10.08 -15.77 -20.13
CA LYS A 14 -9.76 -17.13 -20.62
C LYS A 14 -8.76 -17.11 -21.78
N THR A 15 -9.04 -16.30 -22.81
CA THR A 15 -8.25 -16.30 -24.06
C THR A 15 -6.86 -15.68 -23.87
N LYS A 16 -6.69 -14.79 -22.89
CA LYS A 16 -5.43 -14.11 -22.57
C LYS A 16 -4.69 -14.72 -21.39
N ASN A 17 -5.20 -15.79 -20.78
CA ASN A 17 -4.67 -16.35 -19.53
C ASN A 17 -4.48 -15.23 -18.47
N ALA A 18 -5.53 -14.42 -18.27
CA ALA A 18 -5.49 -13.24 -17.41
C ALA A 18 -6.35 -13.44 -16.17
N VAL A 19 -5.90 -12.85 -15.05
CA VAL A 19 -6.57 -12.84 -13.76
C VAL A 19 -6.78 -11.39 -13.32
N ILE A 20 -7.94 -11.11 -12.72
CA ILE A 20 -8.27 -9.81 -12.14
C ILE A 20 -8.09 -9.88 -10.62
N LEU A 21 -7.22 -9.03 -10.08
CA LEU A 21 -7.06 -8.78 -8.64
C LEU A 21 -7.68 -7.44 -8.30
N ALA A 22 -8.62 -7.39 -7.36
CA ALA A 22 -9.28 -6.15 -6.95
C ALA A 22 -9.01 -5.83 -5.48
N HIS A 23 -8.64 -4.58 -5.22
CA HIS A 23 -8.52 -4.10 -3.84
C HIS A 23 -9.90 -3.96 -3.18
N ASN A 24 -9.97 -4.17 -1.87
CA ASN A 24 -11.19 -4.07 -1.06
C ASN A 24 -11.94 -2.73 -1.20
N TYR A 25 -11.27 -1.66 -1.64
CA TYR A 25 -11.87 -0.33 -1.82
C TYR A 25 -12.54 -0.14 -3.18
N GLN A 26 -12.45 -1.13 -4.06
CA GLN A 26 -13.12 -1.06 -5.34
C GLN A 26 -14.64 -1.14 -5.19
N ILE A 27 -15.36 -0.53 -6.14
CA ILE A 27 -16.82 -0.61 -6.21
C ILE A 27 -17.27 -2.07 -6.39
N PRO A 28 -18.49 -2.43 -5.92
CA PRO A 28 -18.99 -3.80 -6.00
C PRO A 28 -18.90 -4.42 -7.39
N GLU A 29 -19.19 -3.66 -8.44
CA GLU A 29 -19.14 -4.15 -9.82
C GLU A 29 -17.76 -4.60 -10.26
N VAL A 30 -16.68 -4.00 -9.74
CA VAL A 30 -15.30 -4.39 -10.00
C VAL A 30 -14.94 -5.61 -9.14
N GLN A 31 -15.42 -5.66 -7.90
CA GLN A 31 -15.23 -6.81 -7.03
C GLN A 31 -15.92 -8.06 -7.59
N ASP A 32 -17.12 -7.93 -8.16
CA ASP A 32 -17.90 -9.04 -8.73
C ASP A 32 -17.21 -9.74 -9.92
N ILE A 33 -16.39 -9.02 -10.68
CA ILE A 33 -15.64 -9.60 -11.81
C ILE A 33 -14.23 -10.06 -11.44
N ALA A 34 -13.78 -9.74 -10.23
CA ALA A 34 -12.45 -10.09 -9.76
C ALA A 34 -12.33 -11.59 -9.44
N ASP A 35 -11.16 -12.17 -9.69
CA ASP A 35 -10.85 -13.53 -9.27
C ASP A 35 -10.44 -13.59 -7.80
N PHE A 36 -9.85 -12.51 -7.30
CA PHE A 36 -9.44 -12.36 -5.90
C PHE A 36 -9.64 -10.92 -5.45
N ILE A 37 -10.14 -10.79 -4.23
CA ILE A 37 -10.33 -9.52 -3.54
C ILE A 37 -9.48 -9.56 -2.27
N GLY A 38 -8.82 -8.45 -1.93
CA GLY A 38 -7.98 -8.39 -0.75
C GLY A 38 -7.36 -7.01 -0.50
N ASP A 39 -6.49 -6.97 0.50
CA ASP A 39 -5.65 -5.81 0.79
C ASP A 39 -4.40 -5.76 -0.11
N SER A 40 -3.65 -4.67 -0.01
CA SER A 40 -2.46 -4.43 -0.85
C SER A 40 -1.42 -5.55 -0.75
N LEU A 41 -1.15 -6.05 0.46
CA LEU A 41 -0.14 -7.09 0.67
C LEU A 41 -0.65 -8.47 0.27
N GLY A 42 -1.89 -8.78 0.62
CA GLY A 42 -2.56 -10.04 0.26
C GLY A 42 -2.62 -10.23 -1.25
N LEU A 43 -3.02 -9.19 -1.99
CA LEU A 43 -3.05 -9.21 -3.45
C LEU A 43 -1.66 -9.30 -4.08
N ALA A 44 -0.65 -8.61 -3.52
CA ALA A 44 0.72 -8.70 -4.02
C ALA A 44 1.29 -10.13 -3.83
N ARG A 45 1.03 -10.76 -2.69
CA ARG A 45 1.39 -12.18 -2.44
C ARG A 45 0.64 -13.11 -3.37
N LYS A 46 -0.67 -12.85 -3.56
CA LYS A 46 -1.49 -13.66 -4.48
C LYS A 46 -0.96 -13.58 -5.90
N ALA A 47 -0.53 -12.42 -6.37
CA ALA A 47 0.08 -12.25 -7.68
C ALA A 47 1.30 -13.18 -7.90
N VAL A 48 2.10 -13.41 -6.87
CA VAL A 48 3.27 -14.33 -6.94
C VAL A 48 2.84 -15.78 -7.12
N GLU A 49 1.77 -16.20 -6.44
CA GLU A 49 1.29 -17.59 -6.45
C GLU A 49 0.60 -17.99 -7.76
N LEU A 50 0.06 -17.04 -8.51
CA LEU A 50 -0.70 -17.31 -9.72
C LEU A 50 0.19 -17.79 -10.87
N GLU A 51 -0.31 -18.72 -11.67
CA GLU A 51 0.36 -19.18 -12.90
C GLU A 51 0.04 -18.31 -14.13
N SER A 52 -0.93 -17.39 -14.01
CA SER A 52 -1.35 -16.50 -15.08
C SER A 52 -0.22 -15.57 -15.53
N GLU A 53 -0.10 -15.35 -16.83
CA GLU A 53 0.89 -14.46 -17.44
C GLU A 53 0.50 -12.97 -17.31
N ILE A 54 -0.82 -12.71 -17.29
CA ILE A 54 -1.38 -11.36 -17.22
C ILE A 54 -2.19 -11.21 -15.93
N ILE A 55 -1.90 -10.14 -15.20
CA ILE A 55 -2.66 -9.73 -14.01
C ILE A 55 -3.21 -8.34 -14.27
N VAL A 56 -4.53 -8.20 -14.24
CA VAL A 56 -5.20 -6.89 -14.21
C VAL A 56 -5.38 -6.51 -12.75
N PHE A 57 -4.67 -5.47 -12.31
CA PHE A 57 -4.67 -5.04 -10.92
C PHE A 57 -5.62 -3.85 -10.76
N CYS A 58 -6.82 -4.08 -10.23
CA CYS A 58 -7.80 -3.05 -9.93
C CYS A 58 -7.54 -2.47 -8.54
N GLY A 59 -6.71 -1.45 -8.49
CA GLY A 59 -6.26 -0.75 -7.29
C GLY A 59 -5.55 0.54 -7.68
N VAL A 60 -4.75 1.10 -6.76
CA VAL A 60 -3.95 2.29 -7.05
C VAL A 60 -2.57 1.92 -7.61
N HIS A 61 -1.94 2.87 -8.25
CA HIS A 61 -0.72 2.70 -9.05
C HIS A 61 0.41 1.97 -8.29
N PHE A 62 0.74 2.38 -7.06
CA PHE A 62 1.82 1.77 -6.29
C PHE A 62 1.59 0.28 -5.97
N MET A 63 0.32 -0.19 -5.95
CA MET A 63 -0.01 -1.61 -5.75
C MET A 63 0.36 -2.43 -6.99
N ALA A 64 0.03 -1.91 -8.19
CA ALA A 64 0.42 -2.52 -9.46
C ALA A 64 1.96 -2.54 -9.62
N GLU A 65 2.65 -1.47 -9.24
CA GLU A 65 4.11 -1.43 -9.19
C GLU A 65 4.69 -2.50 -8.26
N THR A 66 4.11 -2.64 -7.06
CA THR A 66 4.54 -3.66 -6.09
C THR A 66 4.38 -5.06 -6.67
N ALA A 67 3.22 -5.34 -7.30
CA ALA A 67 3.00 -6.61 -7.99
C ALA A 67 4.00 -6.83 -9.13
N SER A 68 4.34 -5.78 -9.89
CA SER A 68 5.33 -5.85 -10.97
C SER A 68 6.74 -6.15 -10.46
N ILE A 69 7.15 -5.55 -9.34
CA ILE A 69 8.44 -5.82 -8.69
C ILE A 69 8.53 -7.29 -8.25
N LEU A 70 7.46 -7.82 -7.65
CA LEU A 70 7.43 -9.19 -7.15
C LEU A 70 7.27 -10.24 -8.25
N CYS A 71 6.70 -9.85 -9.40
CA CYS A 71 6.40 -10.74 -10.52
C CYS A 71 7.01 -10.21 -11.82
N PRO A 72 8.35 -10.10 -11.96
CA PRO A 72 9.00 -9.44 -13.10
C PRO A 72 8.76 -10.14 -14.45
N ASN A 73 8.34 -11.40 -14.42
CA ASN A 73 8.03 -12.18 -15.61
C ASN A 73 6.56 -12.14 -16.02
N LYS A 74 5.71 -11.43 -15.27
CA LYS A 74 4.28 -11.29 -15.56
C LYS A 74 3.97 -9.90 -16.08
N LYS A 75 2.94 -9.80 -16.90
CA LYS A 75 2.42 -8.50 -17.35
C LYS A 75 1.39 -8.02 -16.34
N ILE A 76 1.71 -6.96 -15.60
CA ILE A 76 0.78 -6.30 -14.71
C ILE A 76 0.14 -5.14 -15.46
N LEU A 77 -1.19 -5.13 -15.53
CA LEU A 77 -1.99 -4.09 -16.17
C LEU A 77 -2.78 -3.33 -15.11
N LEU A 78 -2.77 -2.03 -15.20
CA LEU A 78 -3.59 -1.13 -14.38
C LEU A 78 -4.65 -0.49 -15.29
N PRO A 79 -5.96 -0.63 -14.98
CA PRO A 79 -7.02 -0.10 -15.84
C PRO A 79 -6.99 1.42 -15.99
N ASP A 80 -6.55 2.13 -14.95
CA ASP A 80 -6.41 3.57 -14.93
C ASP A 80 -5.04 3.94 -14.36
N LEU A 81 -4.18 4.54 -15.18
CA LEU A 81 -2.83 4.95 -14.77
C LEU A 81 -2.83 6.15 -13.80
N ASP A 82 -3.92 6.91 -13.77
CA ASP A 82 -4.10 8.07 -12.88
C ASP A 82 -4.70 7.66 -11.52
N ALA A 83 -4.94 6.37 -11.29
CA ALA A 83 -5.37 5.84 -10.00
C ALA A 83 -4.28 6.03 -8.94
N GLY A 84 -4.18 7.25 -8.39
CA GLY A 84 -3.16 7.68 -7.45
C GLY A 84 -3.49 7.40 -5.99
N CYS A 85 -2.51 7.68 -5.13
CA CYS A 85 -2.65 7.64 -3.68
C CYS A 85 -1.94 8.87 -3.08
N SER A 86 -2.69 9.76 -2.44
CA SER A 86 -2.15 11.00 -1.86
C SER A 86 -1.01 10.77 -0.86
N LEU A 87 -1.05 9.64 -0.14
CA LEU A 87 0.05 9.26 0.76
C LEU A 87 1.30 8.86 -0.04
N ALA A 88 1.14 8.06 -1.11
CA ALA A 88 2.27 7.67 -1.96
C ALA A 88 2.90 8.89 -2.66
N ASP A 89 2.09 9.87 -3.01
CA ASP A 89 2.50 11.10 -3.72
C ASP A 89 3.05 12.18 -2.77
N SER A 90 3.02 11.95 -1.45
CA SER A 90 3.49 12.93 -0.46
C SER A 90 5.02 13.10 -0.45
N ILE A 91 5.77 12.22 -1.09
CA ILE A 91 7.22 12.28 -1.26
C ILE A 91 7.61 11.79 -2.65
N ASN A 92 8.55 12.49 -3.29
CA ASN A 92 9.17 12.02 -4.53
C ASN A 92 10.63 11.58 -4.30
N VAL A 93 11.23 10.95 -5.32
CA VAL A 93 12.57 10.37 -5.22
C VAL A 93 13.66 11.43 -5.03
N GLU A 94 13.51 12.62 -5.59
CA GLU A 94 14.44 13.74 -5.44
C GLU A 94 14.46 14.22 -3.99
N GLN A 95 13.30 14.40 -3.38
CA GLN A 95 13.16 14.78 -1.96
C GLN A 95 13.78 13.72 -1.04
N LEU A 96 13.56 12.42 -1.32
CA LEU A 96 14.17 11.35 -0.56
C LEU A 96 15.69 11.38 -0.68
N LYS A 97 16.23 11.54 -1.89
CA LYS A 97 17.69 11.65 -2.12
C LYS A 97 18.31 12.84 -1.40
N GLU A 98 17.62 13.99 -1.37
CA GLU A 98 18.07 15.14 -0.58
C GLU A 98 18.05 14.86 0.92
N TRP A 99 17.00 14.18 1.41
CA TRP A 99 16.90 13.81 2.83
C TRP A 99 18.01 12.83 3.21
N LYS A 100 18.30 11.82 2.35
CA LYS A 100 19.44 10.89 2.52
C LYS A 100 20.78 11.64 2.59
N LYS A 101 21.03 12.61 1.69
CA LYS A 101 22.27 13.41 1.71
C LYS A 101 22.47 14.18 3.02
N LYS A 102 21.39 14.68 3.62
CA LYS A 102 21.42 15.38 4.93
C LYS A 102 21.59 14.42 6.11
N ASN A 103 21.40 13.12 5.90
CA ASN A 103 21.43 12.08 6.92
C ASN A 103 22.31 10.89 6.49
N PRO A 104 23.62 11.09 6.30
CA PRO A 104 24.50 10.03 5.81
C PRO A 104 24.53 8.84 6.77
N GLY A 105 24.39 7.63 6.23
CA GLY A 105 24.39 6.37 6.99
C GLY A 105 23.08 6.07 7.74
N ALA A 106 22.04 6.88 7.56
CA ALA A 106 20.72 6.57 8.05
C ALA A 106 20.10 5.41 7.27
N VAL A 107 19.28 4.61 7.94
CA VAL A 107 18.49 3.53 7.36
C VAL A 107 17.16 4.10 6.87
N ILE A 108 16.82 3.82 5.63
CA ILE A 108 15.58 4.27 5.00
C ILE A 108 14.52 3.18 5.13
N VAL A 109 13.43 3.51 5.79
CA VAL A 109 12.33 2.57 6.04
C VAL A 109 11.04 3.13 5.45
N SER A 110 10.51 2.46 4.43
CA SER A 110 9.39 2.95 3.64
C SER A 110 8.15 2.09 3.82
N TYR A 111 7.02 2.72 4.09
CA TYR A 111 5.73 2.08 3.99
C TYR A 111 5.47 1.67 2.53
N VAL A 112 4.83 0.52 2.31
CA VAL A 112 4.54 0.02 0.96
C VAL A 112 3.69 0.96 0.11
N ASN A 113 2.97 1.90 0.75
CA ASN A 113 2.23 2.96 0.08
C ASN A 113 3.17 4.09 -0.39
N THR A 114 4.08 3.75 -1.27
CA THR A 114 5.06 4.61 -1.94
C THR A 114 5.30 4.11 -3.35
N THR A 115 5.87 4.94 -4.22
CA THR A 115 6.20 4.56 -5.60
C THR A 115 7.35 3.54 -5.66
N ALA A 116 7.49 2.86 -6.80
CA ALA A 116 8.61 1.93 -7.04
C ALA A 116 9.98 2.63 -6.91
N GLU A 117 10.08 3.90 -7.35
CA GLU A 117 11.30 4.71 -7.25
C GLU A 117 11.72 4.95 -5.79
N ILE A 118 10.75 5.23 -4.90
CA ILE A 118 10.99 5.38 -3.46
C ILE A 118 11.44 4.05 -2.87
N LYS A 119 10.79 2.94 -3.25
CA LYS A 119 11.17 1.59 -2.79
C LYS A 119 12.60 1.23 -3.20
N ALA A 120 13.01 1.61 -4.42
CA ALA A 120 14.37 1.37 -4.92
C ALA A 120 15.46 2.11 -4.11
N GLU A 121 15.11 3.24 -3.49
CA GLU A 121 15.99 4.04 -2.63
C GLU A 121 15.91 3.66 -1.15
N SER A 122 15.09 2.66 -0.78
CA SER A 122 14.83 2.25 0.60
C SER A 122 15.59 1.00 0.98
N ASP A 123 16.00 0.90 2.24
CA ASP A 123 16.65 -0.29 2.79
C ASP A 123 15.62 -1.36 3.21
N TYR A 124 14.46 -0.91 3.70
CA TYR A 124 13.36 -1.77 4.11
C TYR A 124 12.01 -1.22 3.65
N CYS A 125 11.14 -2.11 3.18
CA CYS A 125 9.72 -1.82 2.97
C CYS A 125 8.88 -2.57 4.01
N PHE A 126 7.82 -1.94 4.50
CA PHE A 126 6.97 -2.49 5.55
C PHE A 126 5.49 -2.21 5.29
N THR A 127 4.63 -2.93 6.00
CA THR A 127 3.19 -2.65 6.12
C THR A 127 2.87 -2.16 7.52
N SER A 128 1.68 -1.59 7.75
CA SER A 128 1.24 -1.18 9.09
C SER A 128 1.35 -2.31 10.12
N SER A 129 1.05 -3.55 9.72
CA SER A 129 1.06 -4.72 10.58
C SER A 129 2.45 -5.16 11.07
N ASN A 130 3.53 -4.84 10.34
CA ASN A 130 4.89 -5.27 10.69
C ASN A 130 5.87 -4.12 10.96
N ALA A 131 5.42 -2.86 10.89
CA ALA A 131 6.26 -1.66 11.04
C ALA A 131 7.07 -1.69 12.35
N VAL A 132 6.44 -2.00 13.48
CA VAL A 132 7.11 -2.10 14.79
C VAL A 132 8.25 -3.13 14.74
N LYS A 133 7.98 -4.33 14.22
CA LYS A 133 9.00 -5.41 14.13
C LYS A 133 10.19 -5.03 13.25
N ILE A 134 9.94 -4.33 12.15
CA ILE A 134 11.02 -3.86 11.26
C ILE A 134 11.90 -2.84 12.00
N ILE A 135 11.29 -1.87 12.70
CA ILE A 135 12.06 -0.86 13.44
C ILE A 135 12.87 -1.48 14.60
N GLU A 136 12.31 -2.47 15.31
CA GLU A 136 13.01 -3.19 16.38
C GLU A 136 14.17 -4.03 15.86
N ALA A 137 14.11 -4.52 14.63
CA ALA A 137 15.20 -5.31 14.03
C ALA A 137 16.39 -4.45 13.57
N ILE A 138 16.24 -3.13 13.46
CA ILE A 138 17.33 -2.22 13.05
C ILE A 138 18.22 -1.90 14.27
N PRO A 139 19.56 -1.99 14.17
CA PRO A 139 20.48 -1.70 15.26
C PRO A 139 20.20 -0.33 15.91
N GLU A 140 20.28 -0.26 17.25
CA GLU A 140 19.91 0.93 18.02
C GLU A 140 20.72 2.18 17.69
N ASN A 141 22.00 1.99 17.30
CA ASN A 141 22.90 3.08 16.94
C ASN A 141 22.63 3.67 15.54
N LYS A 142 21.69 3.12 14.79
CA LYS A 142 21.34 3.62 13.45
C LYS A 142 20.27 4.70 13.54
N LYS A 143 20.49 5.82 12.83
CA LYS A 143 19.46 6.79 12.53
C LYS A 143 18.48 6.18 11.53
N ILE A 144 17.18 6.41 11.69
CA ILE A 144 16.14 5.87 10.83
C ILE A 144 15.36 7.02 10.22
N LEU A 145 15.27 7.02 8.88
CA LEU A 145 14.34 7.87 8.14
C LEU A 145 13.10 7.04 7.84
N PHE A 146 11.96 7.45 8.41
CA PHE A 146 10.68 6.76 8.29
C PHE A 146 9.75 7.55 7.37
N LEU A 147 9.21 6.90 6.36
CA LEU A 147 8.35 7.54 5.35
C LEU A 147 7.23 6.61 4.86
N PRO A 148 6.15 7.17 4.27
CA PRO A 148 5.84 8.58 4.18
C PRO A 148 4.87 9.06 5.26
N ASP A 149 4.20 8.16 6.01
CA ASP A 149 3.08 8.43 6.91
C ASP A 149 3.54 8.89 8.30
N MET A 150 3.23 10.15 8.62
CA MET A 150 3.62 10.75 9.90
C MET A 150 2.86 10.16 11.09
N PHE A 151 1.61 9.77 10.93
CA PHE A 151 0.81 9.19 12.02
C PHE A 151 1.27 7.78 12.36
N LEU A 152 1.52 6.96 11.34
CA LEU A 152 2.10 5.63 11.54
C LEU A 152 3.52 5.76 12.13
N GLY A 153 4.33 6.71 11.65
CA GLY A 153 5.65 6.98 12.21
C GLY A 153 5.61 7.36 13.69
N ALA A 154 4.70 8.26 14.08
CA ALA A 154 4.49 8.64 15.47
C ALA A 154 4.04 7.46 16.34
N TYR A 155 3.13 6.63 15.84
CA TYR A 155 2.70 5.40 16.52
C TYR A 155 3.87 4.43 16.75
N VAL A 156 4.65 4.15 15.70
CA VAL A 156 5.79 3.24 15.76
C VAL A 156 6.87 3.78 16.70
N GLN A 157 7.17 5.07 16.64
CA GLN A 157 8.10 5.75 17.55
C GLN A 157 7.65 5.59 19.03
N LYS A 158 6.35 5.79 19.30
CA LYS A 158 5.78 5.61 20.65
C LYS A 158 5.90 4.17 21.13
N LYS A 159 5.63 3.19 20.26
CA LYS A 159 5.65 1.77 20.60
C LYS A 159 7.07 1.24 20.83
N THR A 160 8.01 1.58 19.96
CA THR A 160 9.40 1.10 20.01
C THR A 160 10.29 1.93 20.91
N LYS A 161 9.85 3.12 21.32
CA LYS A 161 10.64 4.15 22.02
C LYS A 161 11.91 4.58 21.25
N ARG A 162 12.00 4.22 19.96
CA ARG A 162 13.09 4.62 19.06
C ARG A 162 12.81 6.01 18.49
N LYS A 163 13.82 6.87 18.48
CA LYS A 163 13.73 8.16 17.78
C LYS A 163 13.78 7.91 16.28
N LEU A 164 12.75 8.36 15.57
CA LEU A 164 12.65 8.30 14.11
C LEU A 164 12.69 9.73 13.53
N ASP A 165 13.34 9.87 12.40
CA ASP A 165 13.20 11.04 11.54
C ASP A 165 12.02 10.74 10.59
N ILE A 166 10.86 11.34 10.87
CA ILE A 166 9.61 11.01 10.20
C ILE A 166 9.34 12.02 9.10
N TRP A 167 9.03 11.52 7.89
CA TRP A 167 8.55 12.36 6.80
C TRP A 167 7.16 12.92 7.13
N PRO A 168 6.86 14.21 6.85
CA PRO A 168 5.58 14.84 7.21
C PRO A 168 4.47 14.59 6.17
N GLY A 169 4.38 13.38 5.63
CA GLY A 169 3.30 12.97 4.74
C GLY A 169 2.13 12.37 5.50
N GLU A 170 0.94 12.46 4.92
CA GLU A 170 -0.28 11.93 5.52
C GLU A 170 -1.24 11.35 4.48
N CYS A 171 -2.03 10.38 4.89
CA CYS A 171 -3.20 9.96 4.17
C CYS A 171 -4.36 10.91 4.50
N HIS A 172 -4.84 11.71 3.54
CA HIS A 172 -5.90 12.68 3.78
C HIS A 172 -7.20 12.02 4.26
N VAL A 173 -7.47 10.76 3.91
CA VAL A 173 -8.62 9.99 4.38
C VAL A 173 -8.47 9.67 5.87
N HIS A 174 -7.30 9.17 6.28
CA HIS A 174 -7.06 8.86 7.70
C HIS A 174 -6.94 10.12 8.56
N ALA A 175 -6.34 11.18 8.03
CA ALA A 175 -6.20 12.46 8.73
C ALA A 175 -7.55 13.14 9.02
N ALA A 176 -8.58 12.85 8.22
CA ALA A 176 -9.93 13.35 8.44
C ALA A 176 -10.71 12.61 9.55
N MET A 177 -10.25 11.42 9.98
CA MET A 177 -10.92 10.66 11.04
C MET A 177 -10.55 11.21 12.40
N THR A 178 -11.53 11.67 13.17
CA THR A 178 -11.30 12.21 14.52
C THR A 178 -11.62 11.17 15.59
N TYR A 179 -10.97 11.33 16.75
CA TYR A 179 -11.29 10.50 17.92
C TYR A 179 -12.75 10.64 18.36
N GLU A 180 -13.27 11.87 18.28
CA GLU A 180 -14.66 12.20 18.66
C GLU A 180 -15.66 11.48 17.77
N GLU A 181 -15.43 11.42 16.45
CA GLU A 181 -16.30 10.69 15.53
C GLU A 181 -16.32 9.20 15.84
N ILE A 182 -15.15 8.58 16.03
CA ILE A 182 -15.05 7.15 16.37
C ILE A 182 -15.71 6.89 17.73
N LYS A 183 -15.51 7.78 18.71
CA LYS A 183 -16.15 7.65 20.02
C LYS A 183 -17.66 7.74 19.93
N ASN A 184 -18.19 8.72 19.21
CA ASN A 184 -19.63 8.88 19.03
C ASN A 184 -20.24 7.65 18.34
N LEU A 185 -19.61 7.12 17.29
CA LEU A 185 -20.06 5.89 16.64
C LEU A 185 -20.07 4.69 17.61
N ARG A 186 -19.09 4.57 18.48
CA ARG A 186 -19.07 3.51 19.50
C ARG A 186 -20.15 3.70 20.58
N ASP A 187 -20.44 4.95 20.94
CA ASP A 187 -21.49 5.27 21.91
C ASP A 187 -22.89 5.00 21.30
N ASP A 188 -23.08 5.30 20.01
CA ASP A 188 -24.31 5.03 19.26
C ASP A 188 -24.52 3.52 18.94
N PHE A 189 -23.43 2.77 18.78
CA PHE A 189 -23.44 1.35 18.46
C PHE A 189 -22.57 0.54 19.45
N PRO A 190 -23.00 0.39 20.71
CA PRO A 190 -22.17 -0.19 21.78
C PRO A 190 -21.77 -1.66 21.56
N ASP A 191 -22.56 -2.40 20.79
CA ASP A 191 -22.30 -3.80 20.45
C ASP A 191 -21.43 -3.98 19.19
N SER A 192 -20.99 -2.90 18.57
CA SER A 192 -20.15 -2.95 17.36
C SER A 192 -18.67 -3.15 17.68
N GLU A 193 -17.96 -3.89 16.84
CA GLU A 193 -16.51 -4.04 16.90
C GLU A 193 -15.86 -3.03 15.95
N VAL A 194 -14.82 -2.33 16.44
CA VAL A 194 -14.04 -1.40 15.60
C VAL A 194 -12.91 -2.18 14.94
N LEU A 195 -12.97 -2.30 13.63
CA LEU A 195 -11.92 -2.89 12.80
C LEU A 195 -11.02 -1.78 12.24
N ILE A 196 -9.71 -1.92 12.41
CA ILE A 196 -8.66 -1.00 11.92
C ILE A 196 -7.51 -1.77 11.25
#